data_8488b818f30624dae8d998846b9529a8
#
_entry.id   8488b818f30624dae8d998846b9529a8
#
_cell.length_a   1.000
_cell.length_b   1.000
_cell.length_c   1.000
_cell.angle_alpha   90.00
_cell.angle_beta   90.00
_cell.angle_gamma   90.00
#
_symmetry.space_group_name_H-M   'P 1'
#
loop_
_entity.id
_entity.type
_entity.pdbx_description
1 polymer ?
#
loop_
_entity_poly.entity_id
_entity_poly.type
_entity_poly.pdbx_seq_one_letter_code
_entity_poly.pdbx_strand_id
1 'polypeptide(L)'
;MEGKNYEAIIEAILFTMGESVELDKIANAIELDKQETKKKIEALRQKYEQEERGIQIIELDGAYQMCTKNEMYEYLIRIAKQPKKRVLTDVLLETLSIIAYKQPITKAEIEKIRGVKCDHAINKLVEYNLVQELGRLDAPG
;
A
#
# COMPACT_ATOMS: atom_id res chain seq x y z
N MET A 1 8.40 -14.67 -29.32
CA MET A 1 7.08 -15.08 -29.82
C MET A 1 6.43 -13.88 -30.46
N GLU A 2 6.21 -13.97 -31.75
CA GLU A 2 5.51 -12.92 -32.46
C GLU A 2 4.10 -12.81 -31.89
N GLY A 3 3.63 -11.59 -31.69
CA GLY A 3 2.27 -11.35 -31.22
C GLY A 3 2.06 -11.37 -29.72
N LYS A 4 3.11 -11.27 -28.90
CA LYS A 4 2.92 -11.04 -27.46
C LYS A 4 2.21 -9.72 -27.27
N ASN A 5 1.05 -9.77 -26.65
CA ASN A 5 0.33 -8.56 -26.26
C ASN A 5 0.86 -8.04 -24.93
N TYR A 6 1.91 -7.23 -24.99
CA TYR A 6 2.56 -6.69 -23.79
C TYR A 6 1.60 -5.86 -22.94
N GLU A 7 0.70 -5.10 -23.59
CA GLU A 7 -0.27 -4.30 -22.85
C GLU A 7 -1.19 -5.18 -22.02
N ALA A 8 -1.66 -6.30 -22.56
CA ALA A 8 -2.51 -7.23 -21.83
C ALA A 8 -1.75 -7.90 -20.67
N ILE A 9 -0.47 -8.21 -20.87
CA ILE A 9 0.35 -8.79 -19.81
C ILE A 9 0.56 -7.78 -18.68
N ILE A 10 0.87 -6.53 -19.03
CA ILE A 10 1.06 -5.45 -18.05
C ILE A 10 -0.25 -5.21 -17.29
N GLU A 11 -1.35 -5.16 -17.99
CA GLU A 11 -2.69 -5.02 -17.37
C GLU A 11 -2.93 -6.11 -16.34
N ALA A 12 -2.64 -7.36 -16.70
CA ALA A 12 -2.81 -8.49 -15.79
C ALA A 12 -1.92 -8.39 -14.54
N ILE A 13 -0.68 -7.96 -14.73
CA ILE A 13 0.26 -7.74 -13.63
C ILE A 13 -0.28 -6.68 -12.66
N LEU A 14 -0.66 -5.52 -13.19
CA LEU A 14 -1.12 -4.40 -12.36
C LEU A 14 -2.44 -4.73 -11.66
N PHE A 15 -3.33 -5.42 -12.33
CA PHE A 15 -4.61 -5.85 -11.75
C PHE A 15 -4.38 -6.83 -10.60
N THR A 16 -3.51 -7.82 -10.81
CA THR A 16 -3.26 -8.86 -9.81
C THR A 16 -2.54 -8.33 -8.58
N MET A 17 -1.57 -7.45 -8.79
CA MET A 17 -0.77 -6.91 -7.67
C MET A 17 -1.57 -5.99 -6.76
N GLY A 18 -2.48 -5.20 -7.31
CA GLY A 18 -3.35 -4.32 -6.51
C GLY A 18 -2.64 -3.18 -5.80
N GLU A 19 -1.32 -3.08 -5.93
CA GLU A 19 -0.50 -2.03 -5.34
C GLU A 19 0.50 -1.54 -6.37
N SER A 20 1.30 -0.51 -6.05
CA SER A 20 2.28 0.01 -7.00
C SER A 20 3.37 -1.03 -7.29
N VAL A 21 3.74 -1.12 -8.57
CA VAL A 21 4.78 -2.04 -9.04
C VAL A 21 5.86 -1.22 -9.76
N GLU A 22 7.10 -1.39 -9.33
CA GLU A 22 8.22 -0.66 -9.92
C GLU A 22 8.42 -1.05 -11.39
N LEU A 23 8.82 -0.06 -12.20
CA LEU A 23 9.08 -0.27 -13.63
C LEU A 23 10.06 -1.41 -13.86
N ASP A 24 11.10 -1.50 -13.05
CA ASP A 24 12.12 -2.55 -13.17
C ASP A 24 11.52 -3.95 -13.04
N LYS A 25 10.62 -4.11 -12.08
CA LYS A 25 9.95 -5.40 -11.85
C LYS A 25 9.07 -5.79 -13.02
N ILE A 26 8.33 -4.82 -13.57
CA ILE A 26 7.49 -5.07 -14.75
C ILE A 26 8.36 -5.45 -15.93
N ALA A 27 9.41 -4.67 -16.20
CA ALA A 27 10.32 -4.91 -17.31
C ALA A 27 10.97 -6.31 -17.24
N ASN A 28 11.42 -6.69 -16.05
CA ASN A 28 11.99 -8.00 -15.82
C ASN A 28 10.97 -9.12 -16.05
N ALA A 29 9.75 -8.93 -15.58
CA ALA A 29 8.70 -9.94 -15.72
C ALA A 29 8.33 -10.21 -17.18
N ILE A 30 8.33 -9.18 -18.02
CA ILE A 30 7.96 -9.30 -19.43
C ILE A 30 9.19 -9.47 -20.35
N GLU A 31 10.39 -9.48 -19.77
CA GLU A 31 11.65 -9.63 -20.49
C GLU A 31 11.83 -8.57 -21.59
N LEU A 32 11.56 -7.33 -21.24
CA LEU A 32 11.67 -6.18 -22.13
C LEU A 32 12.49 -5.09 -21.44
N ASP A 33 13.21 -4.26 -22.21
CA ASP A 33 13.97 -3.18 -21.59
C ASP A 33 13.04 -2.13 -20.98
N LYS A 34 13.59 -1.33 -20.06
CA LYS A 34 12.81 -0.33 -19.32
C LYS A 34 12.14 0.69 -20.22
N GLN A 35 12.83 1.18 -21.23
CA GLN A 35 12.29 2.22 -22.12
C GLN A 35 11.11 1.70 -22.92
N GLU A 36 11.24 0.50 -23.49
CA GLU A 36 10.15 -0.13 -24.23
C GLU A 36 8.98 -0.48 -23.30
N THR A 37 9.28 -0.96 -22.10
CA THR A 37 8.26 -1.25 -21.09
C THR A 37 7.49 0.02 -20.74
N LYS A 38 8.19 1.12 -20.51
CA LYS A 38 7.57 2.41 -20.19
C LYS A 38 6.65 2.86 -21.32
N LYS A 39 7.08 2.73 -22.57
CA LYS A 39 6.25 3.07 -23.72
C LYS A 39 4.96 2.24 -23.78
N LYS A 40 5.06 0.95 -23.48
CA LYS A 40 3.90 0.06 -23.45
C LYS A 40 2.92 0.45 -22.33
N ILE A 41 3.45 0.80 -21.16
CA ILE A 41 2.64 1.25 -20.03
C ILE A 41 1.93 2.56 -20.36
N GLU A 42 2.65 3.53 -20.94
CA GLU A 42 2.07 4.82 -21.33
C GLU A 42 0.97 4.67 -22.39
N ALA A 43 1.17 3.77 -23.34
CA ALA A 43 0.15 3.48 -24.34
C ALA A 43 -1.11 2.89 -23.70
N LEU A 44 -0.93 2.00 -22.72
CA LEU A 44 -2.04 1.41 -21.99
C LEU A 44 -2.76 2.47 -21.12
N ARG A 45 -2.00 3.35 -20.46
CA ARG A 45 -2.56 4.45 -19.68
C ARG A 45 -3.45 5.35 -20.54
N GLN A 46 -2.98 5.71 -21.72
CA GLN A 46 -3.74 6.56 -22.63
C GLN A 46 -5.05 5.90 -23.06
N LYS A 47 -5.05 4.60 -23.27
CA LYS A 47 -6.28 3.88 -23.59
C LYS A 47 -7.32 4.02 -22.49
N TYR A 48 -6.90 3.92 -21.22
CA TYR A 48 -7.81 4.08 -20.09
C TYR A 48 -8.28 5.53 -19.94
N GLU A 49 -7.45 6.50 -20.29
CA GLU A 49 -7.85 7.91 -20.24
C GLU A 49 -8.85 8.26 -21.31
N GLN A 50 -8.66 7.74 -22.54
CA GLN A 50 -9.51 8.04 -23.67
C GLN A 50 -10.83 7.29 -23.66
N GLU A 51 -10.86 6.12 -23.05
CA GLU A 51 -12.07 5.31 -22.94
C GLU A 51 -12.84 5.68 -21.67
N GLU A 52 -14.17 5.60 -21.75
CA GLU A 52 -15.03 5.85 -20.58
C GLU A 52 -14.99 4.67 -19.64
N ARG A 53 -13.86 4.48 -18.99
CA ARG A 53 -13.63 3.39 -18.05
C ARG A 53 -13.53 3.89 -16.62
N GLY A 54 -13.84 3.00 -15.69
CA GLY A 54 -13.81 3.32 -14.26
C GLY A 54 -12.44 3.16 -13.61
N ILE A 55 -11.46 2.62 -14.33
CA ILE A 55 -10.11 2.41 -13.81
C ILE A 55 -9.09 3.19 -14.60
N GLN A 56 -7.94 3.41 -13.99
CA GLN A 56 -6.82 4.14 -14.59
C GLN A 56 -5.51 3.54 -14.09
N ILE A 57 -4.42 3.94 -14.73
CA ILE A 57 -3.07 3.58 -14.28
C ILE A 57 -2.38 4.87 -13.89
N ILE A 58 -1.90 4.94 -12.65
CA ILE A 58 -1.17 6.11 -12.14
C ILE A 58 0.31 5.77 -12.01
N GLU A 59 1.14 6.79 -12.13
CA GLU A 59 2.57 6.70 -11.90
C GLU A 59 2.89 7.29 -10.52
N LEU A 60 3.61 6.53 -9.70
CA LEU A 60 4.00 6.91 -8.36
C LEU A 60 5.52 6.72 -8.24
N ASP A 61 6.26 7.79 -8.53
CA ASP A 61 7.71 7.82 -8.36
C ASP A 61 8.44 6.61 -8.98
N GLY A 62 8.24 6.42 -10.30
CA GLY A 62 8.86 5.32 -11.02
C GLY A 62 8.18 3.97 -10.89
N ALA A 63 7.05 3.93 -10.19
CA ALA A 63 6.21 2.75 -10.06
C ALA A 63 4.83 3.03 -10.65
N TYR A 64 4.10 1.98 -10.99
CA TYR A 64 2.78 2.11 -11.61
C TYR A 64 1.75 1.31 -10.82
N GLN A 65 0.56 1.85 -10.75
CA GLN A 65 -0.54 1.20 -10.03
C GLN A 65 -1.85 1.37 -10.78
N MET A 66 -2.62 0.30 -10.88
CA MET A 66 -3.98 0.34 -11.39
C MET A 66 -4.91 0.72 -10.24
N CYS A 67 -5.75 1.72 -10.45
CA CYS A 67 -6.69 2.18 -9.44
C CYS A 67 -7.96 2.69 -10.10
N THR A 68 -8.98 2.93 -9.29
CA THR A 68 -10.23 3.50 -9.78
C THR A 68 -10.06 4.99 -10.08
N LYS A 69 -10.88 5.49 -11.01
CA LYS A 69 -10.94 6.93 -11.26
C LYS A 69 -11.69 7.63 -10.14
N ASN A 70 -11.30 8.85 -9.83
CA ASN A 70 -11.87 9.62 -8.73
C ASN A 70 -13.39 9.79 -8.85
N GLU A 71 -13.90 9.92 -10.07
CA GLU A 71 -15.33 10.09 -10.31
C GLU A 71 -16.18 8.90 -9.86
N MET A 72 -15.55 7.74 -9.68
CA MET A 72 -16.23 6.51 -9.27
C MET A 72 -16.38 6.41 -7.75
N TYR A 73 -15.66 7.24 -6.99
CA TYR A 73 -15.57 7.13 -5.55
C TYR A 73 -16.94 7.13 -4.87
N GLU A 74 -17.86 8.01 -5.27
CA GLU A 74 -19.18 8.10 -4.66
C GLU A 74 -20.00 6.80 -4.77
N TYR A 75 -19.77 6.01 -5.82
CA TYR A 75 -20.45 4.73 -6.01
C TYR A 75 -19.78 3.62 -5.22
N LEU A 76 -18.45 3.67 -5.15
CA LEU A 76 -17.67 2.66 -4.45
C LEU A 76 -17.91 2.68 -2.95
N ILE A 77 -18.05 3.86 -2.35
CA ILE A 77 -18.31 3.97 -0.92
C ILE A 77 -19.67 3.40 -0.51
N ARG A 78 -20.63 3.34 -1.44
CA ARG A 78 -21.95 2.78 -1.16
C ARG A 78 -21.92 1.25 -1.02
N ILE A 79 -20.96 0.61 -1.65
CA ILE A 79 -20.80 -0.84 -1.66
C ILE A 79 -19.76 -1.28 -0.64
N ALA A 80 -18.69 -0.50 -0.51
CA ALA A 80 -17.60 -0.80 0.42
C ALA A 80 -18.18 -0.85 1.84
N LYS A 81 -17.87 -1.91 2.57
CA LYS A 81 -18.15 -1.94 3.99
C LYS A 81 -17.41 -0.77 4.61
N GLN A 82 -18.15 0.14 5.25
CA GLN A 82 -17.51 1.23 5.96
C GLN A 82 -16.52 0.61 6.95
N PRO A 83 -15.25 1.04 6.91
CA PRO A 83 -14.32 0.58 7.91
C PRO A 83 -14.91 0.94 9.27
N LYS A 84 -14.82 0.00 10.21
CA LYS A 84 -15.22 0.29 11.60
C LYS A 84 -14.54 1.59 12.00
N LYS A 85 -15.33 2.52 12.52
CA LYS A 85 -14.82 3.80 12.96
C LYS A 85 -13.72 3.52 13.99
N ARG A 86 -12.48 3.81 13.59
CA ARG A 86 -11.34 3.63 14.47
C ARG A 86 -11.28 4.80 15.43
N VAL A 87 -11.45 4.52 16.71
CA VAL A 87 -11.33 5.54 17.73
C VAL A 87 -9.88 5.56 18.21
N LEU A 88 -9.17 6.64 17.91
CA LEU A 88 -7.84 6.87 18.43
C LEU A 88 -7.99 7.68 19.73
N THR A 89 -7.93 6.98 20.86
CA THR A 89 -7.94 7.61 22.18
C THR A 89 -6.62 8.34 22.42
N ASP A 90 -6.60 9.22 23.42
CA ASP A 90 -5.37 9.91 23.80
C ASP A 90 -4.24 8.93 24.12
N VAL A 91 -4.57 7.81 24.80
CA VAL A 91 -3.60 6.76 25.12
C VAL A 91 -3.02 6.14 23.84
N LEU A 92 -3.86 5.85 22.84
CA LEU A 92 -3.41 5.28 21.57
C LEU A 92 -2.56 6.27 20.80
N LEU A 93 -2.95 7.55 20.75
CA LEU A 93 -2.18 8.59 20.09
C LEU A 93 -0.82 8.81 20.73
N GLU A 94 -0.78 8.84 22.05
CA GLU A 94 0.47 8.97 22.81
C GLU A 94 1.41 7.80 22.50
N THR A 95 0.90 6.57 22.58
CA THR A 95 1.68 5.37 22.32
C THR A 95 2.18 5.34 20.89
N LEU A 96 1.31 5.66 19.91
CA LEU A 96 1.67 5.71 18.50
C LEU A 96 2.76 6.75 18.24
N SER A 97 2.65 7.92 18.88
CA SER A 97 3.64 9.00 18.76
C SER A 97 5.02 8.57 19.23
N ILE A 98 5.09 7.84 20.34
CA ILE A 98 6.36 7.30 20.88
C ILE A 98 6.97 6.32 19.87
N ILE A 99 6.16 5.42 19.33
CA ILE A 99 6.61 4.43 18.34
C ILE A 99 7.10 5.14 17.06
N ALA A 100 6.32 6.08 16.55
CA ALA A 100 6.65 6.80 15.31
C ALA A 100 7.97 7.55 15.43
N TYR A 101 8.21 8.15 16.59
CA TYR A 101 9.42 8.94 16.84
C TYR A 101 10.66 8.06 17.05
N LYS A 102 10.52 6.92 17.74
CA LYS A 102 11.65 6.10 18.17
C LYS A 102 11.78 4.75 17.46
N GLN A 103 10.95 4.49 16.48
CA GLN A 103 10.96 3.18 15.79
C GLN A 103 12.32 2.83 15.19
N PRO A 104 12.75 1.56 15.24
CA PRO A 104 12.09 0.47 15.97
C PRO A 104 12.28 0.58 17.48
N ILE A 105 11.28 0.15 18.25
CA ILE A 105 11.29 0.26 19.70
C ILE A 105 10.66 -1.00 20.31
N THR A 106 11.09 -1.37 21.51
CA THR A 106 10.51 -2.53 22.22
C THR A 106 9.35 -2.07 23.09
N LYS A 107 8.46 -3.02 23.40
CA LYS A 107 7.36 -2.81 24.34
C LYS A 107 7.89 -2.33 25.70
N ALA A 108 8.96 -2.93 26.20
CA ALA A 108 9.56 -2.56 27.48
C ALA A 108 10.00 -1.09 27.49
N GLU A 109 10.59 -0.61 26.40
CA GLU A 109 11.01 0.79 26.27
C GLU A 109 9.81 1.73 26.24
N ILE A 110 8.73 1.34 25.55
CA ILE A 110 7.49 2.14 25.51
C ILE A 110 6.91 2.25 26.92
N GLU A 111 6.83 1.15 27.64
CA GLU A 111 6.32 1.12 29.01
C GLU A 111 7.16 1.96 29.95
N LYS A 112 8.48 1.94 29.77
CA LYS A 112 9.40 2.77 30.56
C LYS A 112 9.15 4.27 30.33
N ILE A 113 8.93 4.66 29.10
CA ILE A 113 8.65 6.07 28.75
C ILE A 113 7.32 6.51 29.33
N ARG A 114 6.29 5.69 29.21
CA ARG A 114 4.95 6.04 29.65
C ARG A 114 4.75 5.84 31.16
N GLY A 115 5.53 4.96 31.77
CA GLY A 115 5.40 4.63 33.19
C GLY A 115 4.23 3.71 33.52
N VAL A 116 3.58 3.13 32.52
CA VAL A 116 2.45 2.20 32.67
C VAL A 116 2.56 1.09 31.64
N LYS A 117 1.87 -0.01 31.87
CA LYS A 117 1.79 -1.10 30.88
C LYS A 117 1.01 -0.63 29.66
N CYS A 118 1.44 -1.09 28.50
CA CYS A 118 0.87 -0.63 27.22
C CYS A 118 0.40 -1.76 26.30
N ASP A 119 0.20 -2.97 26.82
CA ASP A 119 -0.23 -4.13 26.03
C ASP A 119 -1.48 -3.84 25.21
N HIS A 120 -2.50 -3.31 25.86
CA HIS A 120 -3.78 -3.01 25.19
C HIS A 120 -3.61 -2.00 24.08
N ALA A 121 -2.88 -0.92 24.36
CA ALA A 121 -2.63 0.13 23.37
C ALA A 121 -1.88 -0.41 22.15
N ILE A 122 -0.81 -1.17 22.37
CA ILE A 122 -0.01 -1.76 21.30
C ILE A 122 -0.86 -2.72 20.48
N ASN A 123 -1.62 -3.60 21.14
CA ASN A 123 -2.47 -4.57 20.45
C ASN A 123 -3.52 -3.89 19.57
N LYS A 124 -4.11 -2.79 20.04
CA LYS A 124 -5.07 -2.00 19.25
C LYS A 124 -4.41 -1.35 18.07
N LEU A 125 -3.21 -0.79 18.23
CA LEU A 125 -2.48 -0.17 17.13
C LEU A 125 -2.10 -1.19 16.06
N VAL A 126 -1.75 -2.41 16.46
CA VAL A 126 -1.48 -3.51 15.52
C VAL A 126 -2.77 -3.92 14.81
N GLU A 127 -3.88 -4.05 15.54
CA GLU A 127 -5.19 -4.37 14.97
C GLU A 127 -5.61 -3.33 13.93
N TYR A 128 -5.30 -2.06 14.17
CA TYR A 128 -5.61 -0.96 13.25
C TYR A 128 -4.61 -0.83 12.10
N ASN A 129 -3.61 -1.71 12.02
CA ASN A 129 -2.56 -1.67 11.00
C ASN A 129 -1.72 -0.39 11.00
N LEU A 130 -1.64 0.29 12.15
CA LEU A 130 -0.81 1.47 12.32
C LEU A 130 0.60 1.12 12.80
N VAL A 131 0.76 -0.05 13.40
CA VAL A 131 2.02 -0.56 13.95
C VAL A 131 2.15 -2.03 13.54
N GLN A 132 3.38 -2.48 13.32
CA GLN A 132 3.65 -3.89 13.06
C GLN A 132 4.77 -4.39 13.96
N GLU A 133 4.71 -5.67 14.28
CA GLU A 133 5.75 -6.36 15.04
C GLU A 133 6.80 -6.87 14.06
N LEU A 134 8.06 -6.45 14.21
CA LEU A 134 9.15 -6.89 13.34
C LEU A 134 9.80 -8.17 13.81
N GLY A 135 9.64 -8.52 15.08
CA GLY A 135 10.23 -9.69 15.70
C GLY A 135 10.36 -9.49 17.18
N ARG A 136 10.99 -10.45 17.84
CA ARG A 136 11.24 -10.39 19.29
C ARG A 136 12.73 -10.34 19.54
N LEU A 137 13.12 -9.56 20.56
CA LEU A 137 14.48 -9.61 21.07
C LEU A 137 14.64 -10.87 21.93
N ASP A 138 15.85 -11.44 21.96
CA ASP A 138 16.16 -12.60 22.80
C ASP A 138 16.28 -12.25 24.29
N ALA A 139 15.64 -11.19 24.72
CA ALA A 139 15.61 -10.74 26.10
C ALA A 139 14.18 -10.76 26.63
N PRO A 140 13.98 -11.02 27.94
CA PRO A 140 12.65 -10.94 28.54
C PRO A 140 12.08 -9.54 28.44
N GLY A 141 10.84 -9.43 28.00
CA GLY A 141 10.14 -8.16 27.89
C GLY A 141 9.56 -7.89 26.53
#